data_d72bba0c2eef1ba38a1b0581121dd416
#
_entry.id   d72bba0c2eef1ba38a1b0581121dd416
#
_cell.length_a   1.000
_cell.length_b   1.000
_cell.length_c   1.000
_cell.angle_alpha   90.00
_cell.angle_beta   90.00
_cell.angle_gamma   90.00
#
_symmetry.space_group_name_H-M   'P 1'
#
loop_
_entity.id
_entity.type
_entity.pdbx_description
1 polymer ?
#
loop_
_entity_poly.entity_id
_entity_poly.type
_entity_poly.pdbx_seq_one_letter_code
_entity_poly.pdbx_strand_id
1 'polypeptide(L)'
;MYLLDTNVISELRKPKPHGAVLAWIKTIPSSNLFVSAVSIGEIQAGIELTREQNQQKAIELETWLNQIIATNQVLPLDAIRFKIWAKIMHRQSDTVNEDAMIAATAIHSKLIIVTRNIKDFKRFWLNEYGVWISWKE
;
A
#
# COMPACT_ATOMS: atom_id res chain seq x y z
N MET A 1 0.22 -5.83 -13.65
CA MET A 1 0.84 -4.77 -12.85
C MET A 1 0.23 -4.76 -11.46
N TYR A 2 0.99 -4.38 -10.47
CA TYR A 2 0.65 -4.62 -9.06
C TYR A 2 0.75 -3.35 -8.24
N LEU A 3 -0.20 -3.19 -7.30
CA LEU A 3 -0.19 -2.13 -6.30
C LEU A 3 0.10 -2.77 -4.94
N LEU A 4 1.19 -2.35 -4.31
CA LEU A 4 1.59 -2.91 -3.01
C LEU A 4 0.81 -2.22 -1.89
N ASP A 5 0.13 -3.02 -1.06
CA ASP A 5 -0.49 -2.52 0.16
C ASP A 5 0.57 -2.03 1.15
N THR A 6 0.19 -1.12 2.02
CA THR A 6 1.08 -0.52 3.01
C THR A 6 1.83 -1.56 3.85
N ASN A 7 1.13 -2.61 4.27
CA ASN A 7 1.75 -3.68 5.07
C ASN A 7 2.82 -4.45 4.31
N VAL A 8 2.67 -4.57 3.01
CA VAL A 8 3.68 -5.23 2.16
C VAL A 8 4.93 -4.37 2.06
N ILE A 9 4.74 -3.07 1.83
CA ILE A 9 5.86 -2.13 1.76
C ILE A 9 6.62 -2.13 3.08
N SER A 10 5.91 -2.07 4.21
CA SER A 10 6.52 -2.08 5.54
C SER A 10 7.26 -3.38 5.85
N GLU A 11 6.78 -4.51 5.32
CA GLU A 11 7.46 -5.80 5.48
C GLU A 11 8.85 -5.78 4.85
N LEU A 12 9.00 -5.12 3.72
CA LEU A 12 10.27 -5.08 2.99
C LEU A 12 11.39 -4.34 3.71
N ARG A 13 11.07 -3.45 4.66
CA ARG A 13 12.07 -2.72 5.44
C ARG A 13 12.65 -3.50 6.62
N LYS A 14 12.01 -4.61 7.01
CA LYS A 14 12.46 -5.42 8.12
C LYS A 14 13.82 -6.04 7.82
N PRO A 15 14.71 -6.22 8.82
CA PRO A 15 15.98 -6.91 8.60
C PRO A 15 15.81 -8.31 8.05
N LYS A 16 14.72 -9.00 8.44
CA LYS A 16 14.38 -10.33 7.92
C LYS A 16 12.95 -10.30 7.37
N PRO A 17 12.76 -9.81 6.13
CA PRO A 17 11.43 -9.81 5.51
C PRO A 17 10.90 -11.23 5.35
N HIS A 18 9.57 -11.35 5.28
CA HIS A 18 8.94 -12.63 5.00
C HIS A 18 9.48 -13.20 3.70
N GLY A 19 10.01 -14.43 3.75
CA GLY A 19 10.74 -15.02 2.62
C GLY A 19 9.91 -15.14 1.35
N ALA A 20 8.65 -15.56 1.46
CA ALA A 20 7.78 -15.72 0.31
C ALA A 20 7.48 -14.36 -0.37
N VAL A 21 7.30 -13.30 0.42
CA VAL A 21 7.06 -11.95 -0.10
C VAL A 21 8.28 -11.46 -0.86
N LEU A 22 9.44 -11.56 -0.24
CA LEU A 22 10.70 -11.11 -0.84
C LEU A 22 10.99 -11.87 -2.14
N ALA A 23 10.83 -13.20 -2.11
CA ALA A 23 11.04 -14.04 -3.27
C ALA A 23 10.11 -13.65 -4.42
N TRP A 24 8.84 -13.45 -4.12
CA TRP A 24 7.86 -13.05 -5.15
C TRP A 24 8.18 -11.69 -5.75
N ILE A 25 8.47 -10.69 -4.93
CA ILE A 25 8.77 -9.33 -5.41
C ILE A 25 9.99 -9.32 -6.32
N LYS A 26 11.00 -10.12 -6.00
CA LYS A 26 12.20 -10.24 -6.84
C LYS A 26 11.91 -10.78 -8.24
N THR A 27 10.80 -11.49 -8.43
CA THR A 27 10.43 -12.01 -9.74
C THR A 27 9.72 -10.98 -10.61
N ILE A 28 9.28 -9.84 -10.03
CA ILE A 28 8.47 -8.85 -10.73
C ILE A 28 9.35 -7.69 -11.18
N PRO A 29 9.30 -7.31 -12.47
CA PRO A 29 10.01 -6.11 -12.92
C PRO A 29 9.54 -4.87 -12.16
N SER A 30 10.47 -3.99 -11.80
CA SER A 30 10.13 -2.78 -11.04
C SER A 30 9.12 -1.88 -11.76
N SER A 31 9.11 -1.91 -13.10
CA SER A 31 8.14 -1.18 -13.92
C SER A 31 6.69 -1.68 -13.73
N ASN A 32 6.51 -2.86 -13.16
CA ASN A 32 5.20 -3.44 -12.90
C ASN A 32 4.75 -3.31 -11.43
N LEU A 33 5.54 -2.63 -10.60
CA LEU A 33 5.22 -2.41 -9.19
C LEU A 33 4.90 -0.94 -8.95
N PHE A 34 3.79 -0.72 -8.25
CA PHE A 34 3.31 0.62 -7.92
C PHE A 34 3.03 0.73 -6.43
N VAL A 35 3.16 1.93 -5.88
CA VAL A 35 2.75 2.24 -4.52
C VAL A 35 1.77 3.42 -4.55
N SER A 36 0.88 3.48 -3.58
CA SER A 36 -0.07 4.58 -3.46
C SER A 36 0.52 5.71 -2.61
N ALA A 37 0.24 6.96 -2.99
CA ALA A 37 0.54 8.10 -2.15
C ALA A 37 -0.09 7.97 -0.75
N VAL A 38 -1.22 7.28 -0.64
CA VAL A 38 -1.87 6.98 0.65
C VAL A 38 -0.95 6.16 1.54
N SER A 39 -0.32 5.12 0.99
CA SER A 39 0.64 4.29 1.74
C SER A 39 1.83 5.11 2.23
N ILE A 40 2.32 6.02 1.41
CA ILE A 40 3.39 6.94 1.81
C ILE A 40 2.95 7.75 3.03
N GLY A 41 1.73 8.31 3.00
CA GLY A 41 1.17 9.07 4.11
C GLY A 41 1.01 8.25 5.38
N GLU A 42 0.51 7.02 5.26
CA GLU A 42 0.36 6.13 6.42
C GLU A 42 1.72 5.81 7.07
N ILE A 43 2.71 5.53 6.25
CA ILE A 43 4.07 5.22 6.74
C ILE A 43 4.67 6.46 7.42
N GLN A 44 4.52 7.63 6.81
CA GLN A 44 5.02 8.87 7.41
C GLN A 44 4.35 9.17 8.75
N ALA A 45 3.04 8.95 8.86
CA ALA A 45 2.33 9.11 10.13
C ALA A 45 2.91 8.19 11.22
N GLY A 46 3.23 6.95 10.86
CA GLY A 46 3.89 6.01 11.78
C GLY A 46 5.30 6.48 12.18
N ILE A 47 6.03 7.09 11.25
CA ILE A 47 7.36 7.66 11.52
C ILE A 47 7.25 8.79 12.55
N GLU A 48 6.25 9.66 12.45
CA GLU A 48 6.07 10.75 13.41
C GLU A 48 5.77 10.23 14.81
N LEU A 49 4.99 9.16 14.93
CA LEU A 49 4.78 8.52 16.23
C LEU A 49 6.08 7.94 16.79
N THR A 50 6.89 7.31 15.95
CA THR A 50 8.19 6.79 16.35
C THR A 50 9.11 7.92 16.79
N ARG A 51 9.05 9.08 16.13
CA ARG A 51 9.89 10.24 16.44
C ARG A 51 9.68 10.75 17.86
N GLU A 52 8.48 10.62 18.38
CA GLU A 52 8.18 11.03 19.76
C GLU A 52 8.97 10.21 20.79
N GLN A 53 9.34 8.99 20.46
CA GLN A 53 10.00 8.05 21.38
C GLN A 53 11.46 7.78 21.03
N ASN A 54 11.79 7.82 19.74
CA ASN A 54 13.13 7.45 19.26
C ASN A 54 13.44 8.23 17.98
N GLN A 55 14.09 9.37 18.14
CA GLN A 55 14.45 10.26 17.03
C GLN A 55 15.34 9.57 16.01
N GLN A 56 16.33 8.82 16.45
CA GLN A 56 17.25 8.13 15.55
C GLN A 56 16.53 7.11 14.67
N LYS A 57 15.64 6.34 15.27
CA LYS A 57 14.86 5.35 14.52
C LYS A 57 13.97 6.03 13.47
N ALA A 58 13.35 7.16 13.83
CA ALA A 58 12.53 7.93 12.90
C ALA A 58 13.33 8.42 11.70
N ILE A 59 14.55 8.90 11.93
CA ILE A 59 15.44 9.35 10.85
C ILE A 59 15.76 8.19 9.89
N GLU A 60 16.06 7.02 10.43
CA GLU A 60 16.34 5.83 9.62
C GLU A 60 15.14 5.44 8.77
N LEU A 61 13.94 5.43 9.37
CA LEU A 61 12.72 5.09 8.66
C LEU A 61 12.39 6.12 7.57
N GLU A 62 12.59 7.39 7.85
CA GLU A 62 12.31 8.43 6.88
C GLU A 62 13.28 8.37 5.70
N THR A 63 14.55 8.07 5.96
CA THR A 63 15.54 7.86 4.91
C THR A 63 15.12 6.71 3.99
N TRP A 64 14.68 5.61 4.58
CA TRP A 64 14.16 4.47 3.82
C TRP A 64 12.92 4.85 3.00
N LEU A 65 11.97 5.59 3.61
CA LEU A 65 10.76 6.01 2.90
C LEU A 65 11.08 6.92 1.72
N ASN A 66 12.02 7.84 1.89
CA ASN A 66 12.44 8.72 0.80
C ASN A 66 13.06 7.94 -0.37
N GLN A 67 13.76 6.85 -0.08
CA GLN A 67 14.28 5.95 -1.12
C GLN A 67 13.14 5.25 -1.85
N ILE A 68 12.10 4.80 -1.13
CA ILE A 68 10.93 4.18 -1.74
C ILE A 68 10.27 5.15 -2.71
N ILE A 69 10.09 6.41 -2.31
CA ILE A 69 9.49 7.44 -3.16
C ILE A 69 10.34 7.67 -4.41
N ALA A 70 11.66 7.70 -4.26
CA ALA A 70 12.58 7.99 -5.36
C ALA A 70 12.70 6.83 -6.37
N THR A 71 12.53 5.59 -5.92
CA THR A 71 12.83 4.40 -6.73
C THR A 71 11.59 3.64 -7.21
N ASN A 72 10.40 4.01 -6.76
CA ASN A 72 9.16 3.34 -7.13
C ASN A 72 8.20 4.30 -7.84
N GLN A 73 7.23 3.71 -8.53
CA GLN A 73 6.17 4.45 -9.18
C GLN A 73 5.08 4.73 -8.15
N VAL A 74 4.96 6.01 -7.75
CA VAL A 74 3.97 6.43 -6.75
C VAL A 74 2.75 7.00 -7.48
N LEU A 75 1.57 6.45 -7.23
CA LEU A 75 0.32 6.91 -7.81
C LEU A 75 -0.38 7.90 -6.87
N PRO A 76 -0.80 9.05 -7.38
CA PRO A 76 -1.49 10.05 -6.57
C PRO A 76 -2.93 9.64 -6.27
N LEU A 77 -3.52 10.24 -5.24
CA LEU A 77 -4.96 10.17 -4.99
C LEU A 77 -5.60 11.44 -5.54
N ASP A 78 -5.78 11.46 -6.85
CA ASP A 78 -6.32 12.61 -7.58
C ASP A 78 -7.86 12.64 -7.58
N ALA A 79 -8.45 13.60 -8.30
CA ALA A 79 -9.90 13.81 -8.30
C ALA A 79 -10.68 12.57 -8.75
N ILE A 80 -10.20 11.89 -9.79
CA ILE A 80 -10.89 10.69 -10.31
C ILE A 80 -10.88 9.57 -9.29
N ARG A 81 -9.73 9.34 -8.65
CA ARG A 81 -9.59 8.30 -7.64
C ARG A 81 -10.40 8.64 -6.38
N PHE A 82 -10.48 9.90 -5.99
CA PHE A 82 -11.35 10.32 -4.90
C PHE A 82 -12.83 10.09 -5.21
N LYS A 83 -13.26 10.30 -6.44
CA LYS A 83 -14.65 9.99 -6.84
C LYS A 83 -14.94 8.51 -6.67
N ILE A 84 -14.02 7.66 -7.08
CA ILE A 84 -14.15 6.20 -6.91
C ILE A 84 -14.19 5.86 -5.42
N TRP A 85 -13.28 6.44 -4.63
CA TRP A 85 -13.25 6.28 -3.19
C TRP A 85 -14.60 6.60 -2.56
N ALA A 86 -15.21 7.72 -2.92
CA ALA A 86 -16.50 8.12 -2.38
C ALA A 86 -17.61 7.10 -2.71
N LYS A 87 -17.58 6.53 -3.92
CA LYS A 87 -18.55 5.51 -4.33
C LYS A 87 -18.39 4.22 -3.53
N ILE A 88 -17.17 3.72 -3.36
CA ILE A 88 -16.94 2.47 -2.64
C ILE A 88 -17.06 2.63 -1.13
N MET A 89 -16.87 3.85 -0.61
CA MET A 89 -17.08 4.15 0.81
C MET A 89 -18.54 4.28 1.21
N HIS A 90 -19.45 4.38 0.25
CA HIS A 90 -20.86 4.57 0.55
C HIS A 90 -21.36 3.45 1.47
N ARG A 91 -21.82 3.83 2.65
CA ARG A 91 -22.30 2.92 3.71
C ARG A 91 -21.23 2.04 4.34
N GLN A 92 -19.95 2.40 4.17
CA GLN A 92 -18.86 1.74 4.88
C GLN A 92 -18.49 2.53 6.14
N SER A 93 -17.86 1.84 7.09
CA SER A 93 -17.33 2.48 8.30
C SER A 93 -16.08 3.31 7.98
N ASP A 94 -15.88 4.40 8.71
CA ASP A 94 -14.67 5.23 8.57
C ASP A 94 -13.38 4.47 8.88
N THR A 95 -13.47 3.33 9.57
CA THR A 95 -12.28 2.51 9.88
C THR A 95 -11.61 1.92 8.65
N VAL A 96 -12.28 1.93 7.48
CA VAL A 96 -11.74 1.37 6.23
C VAL A 96 -11.36 2.44 5.22
N ASN A 97 -11.23 3.70 5.65
CA ASN A 97 -10.92 4.84 4.77
C ASN A 97 -9.66 4.63 3.93
N GLU A 98 -8.55 4.27 4.57
CA GLU A 98 -7.27 4.13 3.88
C GLU A 98 -7.29 2.95 2.93
N ASP A 99 -7.89 1.83 3.33
CA ASP A 99 -8.04 0.66 2.46
C ASP A 99 -8.88 0.99 1.23
N ALA A 100 -9.95 1.78 1.43
CA ALA A 100 -10.80 2.23 0.32
C ALA A 100 -10.04 3.16 -0.65
N MET A 101 -9.16 4.01 -0.14
CA MET A 101 -8.31 4.87 -0.97
C MET A 101 -7.34 4.06 -1.83
N ILE A 102 -6.74 3.04 -1.25
CA ILE A 102 -5.85 2.12 -1.97
C ILE A 102 -6.65 1.33 -3.02
N ALA A 103 -7.83 0.83 -2.63
CA ALA A 103 -8.72 0.11 -3.54
C ALA A 103 -9.14 0.99 -4.73
N ALA A 104 -9.49 2.25 -4.47
CA ALA A 104 -9.86 3.20 -5.52
C ALA A 104 -8.72 3.42 -6.53
N THR A 105 -7.49 3.50 -6.04
CA THR A 105 -6.30 3.62 -6.88
C THR A 105 -6.14 2.39 -7.77
N ALA A 106 -6.29 1.21 -7.20
CA ALA A 106 -6.19 -0.05 -7.96
C ALA A 106 -7.28 -0.18 -8.99
N ILE A 107 -8.52 0.20 -8.65
CA ILE A 107 -9.66 0.14 -9.57
C ILE A 107 -9.42 1.05 -10.77
N HIS A 108 -9.06 2.29 -10.53
CA HIS A 108 -8.85 3.25 -11.61
C HIS A 108 -7.70 2.85 -12.53
N SER A 109 -6.61 2.40 -11.96
CA SER A 109 -5.40 2.05 -12.72
C SER A 109 -5.38 0.59 -13.16
N LYS A 110 -6.41 -0.19 -12.83
CA LYS A 110 -6.54 -1.61 -13.19
C LYS A 110 -5.35 -2.43 -12.70
N LEU A 111 -4.99 -2.24 -11.44
CA LEU A 111 -3.87 -2.93 -10.80
C LEU A 111 -4.36 -4.04 -9.88
N ILE A 112 -3.53 -5.05 -9.75
CA ILE A 112 -3.76 -6.13 -8.80
C ILE A 112 -3.18 -5.70 -7.45
N ILE A 113 -4.00 -5.70 -6.40
CA ILE A 113 -3.53 -5.36 -5.05
C ILE A 113 -2.78 -6.55 -4.46
N VAL A 114 -1.58 -6.28 -3.96
CA VAL A 114 -0.76 -7.25 -3.22
C VAL A 114 -0.89 -6.94 -1.74
N THR A 115 -1.50 -7.85 -0.98
CA THR A 115 -1.81 -7.60 0.43
C THR A 115 -1.73 -8.88 1.26
N ARG A 116 -1.47 -8.72 2.56
CA ARG A 116 -1.59 -9.81 3.54
C ARG A 116 -3.05 -10.03 3.96
N ASN A 117 -3.89 -9.00 3.83
CA ASN A 117 -5.23 -8.96 4.38
C ASN A 117 -6.29 -8.86 3.29
N ILE A 118 -6.49 -9.94 2.55
CA ILE A 118 -7.49 -10.00 1.48
C ILE A 118 -8.87 -9.55 1.98
N LYS A 119 -9.23 -9.92 3.21
CA LYS A 119 -10.54 -9.61 3.78
C LYS A 119 -10.82 -8.11 3.80
N ASP A 120 -9.79 -7.29 4.04
CA ASP A 120 -9.95 -5.84 4.15
C ASP A 120 -10.33 -5.20 2.82
N PHE A 121 -9.99 -5.85 1.71
CA PHE A 121 -10.25 -5.33 0.37
C PHE A 121 -11.45 -5.98 -0.32
N LYS A 122 -11.85 -7.18 0.06
CA LYS A 122 -12.99 -7.86 -0.57
C LYS A 122 -14.27 -7.05 -0.53
N ARG A 123 -14.49 -6.27 0.52
CA ARG A 123 -15.69 -5.45 0.66
C ARG A 123 -15.82 -4.37 -0.40
N PHE A 124 -14.70 -3.96 -1.02
CA PHE A 124 -14.68 -2.93 -2.04
C PHE A 124 -14.71 -3.51 -3.45
N TRP A 125 -14.61 -4.80 -3.55
CA TRP A 125 -14.40 -5.45 -4.83
C TRP A 125 -15.73 -5.86 -5.41
N LEU A 126 -16.17 -5.09 -6.36
CA LEU A 126 -17.44 -5.32 -7.01
C LEU A 126 -17.28 -6.04 -8.35
N ASN A 127 -16.06 -6.22 -8.83
CA ASN A 127 -15.82 -6.74 -10.18
C ASN A 127 -14.49 -7.47 -10.32
N GLU A 128 -14.29 -7.98 -11.50
CA GLU A 128 -13.26 -8.87 -12.02
C GLU A 128 -11.80 -8.38 -11.92
N TYR A 129 -11.55 -7.21 -11.36
CA TYR A 129 -10.26 -6.54 -11.47
C TYR A 129 -9.30 -6.80 -10.31
N GLY A 130 -9.68 -7.63 -9.38
CA GLY A 130 -8.86 -7.79 -8.21
C GLY A 130 -8.48 -9.21 -7.91
N VAL A 131 -7.42 -9.63 -8.47
CA VAL A 131 -6.73 -10.78 -7.96
C VAL A 131 -5.76 -10.29 -6.91
N TRP A 132 -5.85 -10.84 -5.74
CA TRP A 132 -4.90 -10.58 -4.69
C TRP A 132 -3.87 -11.66 -4.64
N ILE A 133 -2.67 -11.25 -4.35
CA ILE A 133 -1.68 -12.20 -3.90
C ILE A 133 -1.57 -11.98 -2.42
N SER A 134 -1.99 -12.97 -1.66
CA SER A 134 -1.80 -12.93 -0.21
C SER A 134 -0.83 -14.03 0.19
N TRP A 135 -0.17 -13.80 1.31
CA TRP A 135 0.64 -14.83 1.94
C TRP A 135 0.26 -14.90 3.42
N LYS A 136 0.41 -16.07 3.98
CA LYS A 136 0.27 -16.28 5.41
C LYS A 136 1.65 -16.51 6.00
N GLU A 137 1.80 -16.10 7.24
CA GLU A 137 3.03 -16.39 7.98
C GLU A 137 3.22 -17.87 8.19
#